data_49ce19b4da90f5ef00f9dc3d68a3d621
#
_entry.id   49ce19b4da90f5ef00f9dc3d68a3d621
#
_cell.length_a   1.000
_cell.length_b   1.000
_cell.length_c   1.000
_cell.angle_alpha   90.00
_cell.angle_beta   90.00
_cell.angle_gamma   90.00
#
_symmetry.space_group_name_H-M   'P 1'
#
loop_
_entity.id
_entity.type
_entity.pdbx_description
1 polymer ?
#
loop_
_entity_poly.entity_id
_entity_poly.type
_entity_poly.pdbx_seq_one_letter_code
_entity_poly.pdbx_strand_id
1 'polypeptide(L)'
;GEARNDAELRFGPNIKDWPEMTALTDNILLKVCSKILDDVTTTDELIPSGETSSYRSNPLGLAEFTLSRRDPEYVGRSKKVDVIEKARRSGAVILKDNAELADVFDKIKTIEGFSNIIANDTEIGSMIYAKKPGDGSAREQAASCQRVIGGLANIAKEYATKRYRSNVMNWGMLPFLLDAEPDFEVGDYIF
;
A
#
# COMPACT_ATOMS: atom_id res chain seq x y z
N GLY A 1 2.84 -39.35 -19.48
CA GLY A 1 4.18 -38.82 -19.53
C GLY A 1 5.00 -39.32 -18.35
N GLU A 2 6.29 -39.43 -18.52
CA GLU A 2 7.22 -39.82 -17.46
C GLU A 2 7.76 -38.58 -16.77
N ALA A 3 7.90 -38.63 -15.43
CA ALA A 3 8.49 -37.54 -14.66
C ALA A 3 9.99 -37.43 -14.98
N ARG A 4 10.44 -36.19 -15.20
CA ARG A 4 11.86 -35.90 -15.38
C ARG A 4 12.38 -35.19 -14.12
N ASN A 5 12.87 -35.98 -13.16
CA ASN A 5 13.36 -35.49 -11.88
C ASN A 5 14.68 -34.70 -11.97
N ASP A 6 15.37 -34.82 -13.12
CA ASP A 6 16.62 -34.11 -13.45
C ASP A 6 16.37 -32.76 -14.16
N ALA A 7 15.10 -32.42 -14.42
CA ALA A 7 14.77 -31.18 -15.11
C ALA A 7 14.95 -29.97 -14.19
N GLU A 8 15.76 -29.02 -14.64
CA GLU A 8 15.95 -27.74 -13.95
C GLU A 8 14.85 -26.75 -14.34
N LEU A 9 14.23 -26.11 -13.35
CA LEU A 9 13.24 -25.06 -13.57
C LEU A 9 13.94 -23.75 -13.92
N ARG A 10 13.67 -23.22 -15.11
CA ARG A 10 14.20 -21.92 -15.57
C ARG A 10 13.07 -20.94 -15.78
N PHE A 11 13.11 -19.84 -15.04
CA PHE A 11 12.15 -18.75 -15.20
C PHE A 11 12.54 -17.82 -16.34
N GLY A 12 11.54 -17.28 -17.03
CA GLY A 12 11.74 -16.20 -18.00
C GLY A 12 12.17 -14.88 -17.33
N PRO A 13 12.69 -13.92 -18.10
CA PRO A 13 13.27 -12.68 -17.55
C PRO A 13 12.25 -11.79 -16.82
N ASN A 14 10.96 -11.92 -17.15
CA ASN A 14 9.87 -11.15 -16.54
C ASN A 14 9.22 -11.84 -15.32
N ILE A 15 9.73 -13.00 -14.90
CA ILE A 15 9.24 -13.69 -13.71
C ILE A 15 10.14 -13.31 -12.54
N LYS A 16 9.57 -12.68 -11.54
CA LYS A 16 10.25 -12.21 -10.31
C LYS A 16 9.47 -12.66 -9.09
N ASP A 17 10.20 -12.91 -8.01
CA ASP A 17 9.61 -13.23 -6.73
C ASP A 17 8.86 -12.03 -6.13
N TRP A 18 7.91 -12.33 -5.26
CA TRP A 18 7.25 -11.33 -4.43
C TRP A 18 8.23 -10.79 -3.39
N PRO A 19 8.15 -9.49 -3.05
CA PRO A 19 8.88 -8.98 -1.90
C PRO A 19 8.38 -9.64 -0.62
N GLU A 20 9.23 -9.63 0.42
CA GLU A 20 8.85 -10.12 1.73
C GLU A 20 7.64 -9.38 2.29
N MET A 21 6.67 -10.14 2.81
CA MET A 21 5.47 -9.62 3.46
C MET A 21 5.58 -9.88 4.96
N THR A 22 5.58 -8.81 5.74
CA THR A 22 5.64 -8.88 7.21
C THR A 22 4.25 -8.75 7.83
N ALA A 23 4.07 -9.30 9.03
CA ALA A 23 2.88 -9.09 9.81
C ALA A 23 2.78 -7.62 10.26
N LEU A 24 1.55 -7.12 10.41
CA LEU A 24 1.30 -5.78 10.94
C LEU A 24 1.75 -5.69 12.40
N THR A 25 2.21 -4.51 12.80
CA THR A 25 2.47 -4.17 14.21
C THR A 25 1.19 -3.72 14.91
N ASP A 26 1.21 -3.62 16.25
CA ASP A 26 0.06 -3.20 17.05
C ASP A 26 -0.37 -1.76 16.74
N ASN A 27 0.59 -0.89 16.40
CA ASN A 27 0.36 0.48 16.00
C ASN A 27 0.84 0.69 14.57
N ILE A 28 0.07 1.42 13.79
CA ILE A 28 0.42 1.77 12.42
C ILE A 28 0.26 3.27 12.17
N LEU A 29 1.15 3.82 11.38
CA LEU A 29 1.09 5.21 10.92
C LEU A 29 0.96 5.21 9.40
N LEU A 30 -0.14 5.77 8.91
CA LEU A 30 -0.48 5.81 7.49
C LEU A 30 -0.19 7.19 6.92
N LYS A 31 0.60 7.27 5.86
CA LYS A 31 0.71 8.51 5.07
C LYS A 31 -0.31 8.48 3.94
N VAL A 32 -1.11 9.54 3.83
CA VAL A 32 -2.05 9.71 2.72
C VAL A 32 -1.25 9.97 1.44
N CYS A 33 -1.19 8.96 0.56
CA CYS A 33 -0.42 9.03 -0.68
C CYS A 33 -1.28 9.27 -1.92
N SER A 34 -2.60 9.06 -1.82
CA SER A 34 -3.57 9.44 -2.85
C SER A 34 -4.95 9.70 -2.23
N LYS A 35 -5.69 10.67 -2.78
CA LYS A 35 -7.05 11.04 -2.38
C LYS A 35 -7.91 11.20 -3.64
N ILE A 36 -8.82 10.24 -3.87
CA ILE A 36 -9.64 10.16 -5.07
C ILE A 36 -11.10 10.44 -4.70
N LEU A 37 -11.64 11.54 -5.19
CA LEU A 37 -12.98 12.03 -4.85
C LEU A 37 -14.06 11.67 -5.88
N ASP A 38 -13.71 10.93 -6.92
CA ASP A 38 -14.67 10.44 -7.90
C ASP A 38 -15.64 9.45 -7.28
N ASP A 39 -16.86 9.40 -7.81
CA ASP A 39 -17.93 8.59 -7.27
C ASP A 39 -17.60 7.09 -7.28
N VAL A 40 -16.86 6.63 -8.29
CA VAL A 40 -16.36 5.25 -8.41
C VAL A 40 -14.93 5.28 -8.94
N THR A 41 -14.06 4.46 -8.34
CA THR A 41 -12.69 4.21 -8.86
C THR A 41 -12.61 2.76 -9.31
N THR A 42 -12.39 2.57 -10.60
CA THR A 42 -12.33 1.24 -11.20
C THR A 42 -11.01 0.54 -10.89
N THR A 43 -10.99 -0.79 -11.02
CA THR A 43 -9.74 -1.56 -10.91
C THR A 43 -8.76 -1.23 -12.02
N ASP A 44 -9.23 -0.78 -13.20
CA ASP A 44 -8.36 -0.37 -14.31
C ASP A 44 -7.72 1.01 -14.07
N GLU A 45 -8.35 1.87 -13.28
CA GLU A 45 -7.73 3.11 -12.77
C GLU A 45 -6.71 2.83 -11.66
N LEU A 46 -7.00 1.86 -10.78
CA LEU A 46 -6.06 1.42 -9.74
C LEU A 46 -4.83 0.74 -10.35
N ILE A 47 -5.03 -0.11 -11.36
CA ILE A 47 -3.97 -0.78 -12.13
C ILE A 47 -4.44 -1.06 -13.55
N PRO A 48 -3.83 -0.47 -14.60
CA PRO A 48 -4.24 -0.67 -15.99
C PRO A 48 -3.80 -2.05 -16.49
N SER A 49 -4.47 -3.10 -16.02
CA SER A 49 -4.07 -4.50 -16.17
C SER A 49 -3.99 -5.01 -17.63
N GLY A 50 -4.71 -4.38 -18.56
CA GLY A 50 -4.65 -4.69 -19.97
C GLY A 50 -3.30 -4.30 -20.59
N GLU A 51 -2.85 -3.10 -20.36
CA GLU A 51 -1.59 -2.55 -20.90
C GLU A 51 -0.36 -3.14 -20.22
N THR A 52 -0.51 -3.59 -18.98
CA THR A 52 0.59 -4.10 -18.15
C THR A 52 0.67 -5.63 -18.12
N SER A 53 0.01 -6.29 -19.07
CA SER A 53 -0.11 -7.76 -19.08
C SER A 53 1.24 -8.50 -19.08
N SER A 54 2.28 -7.91 -19.67
CA SER A 54 3.65 -8.47 -19.68
C SER A 54 4.35 -8.46 -18.32
N TYR A 55 3.85 -7.66 -17.36
CA TYR A 55 4.41 -7.55 -16.02
C TYR A 55 3.70 -8.41 -14.97
N ARG A 56 2.69 -9.21 -15.33
CA ARG A 56 1.86 -9.97 -14.38
C ARG A 56 2.65 -10.89 -13.45
N SER A 57 3.78 -11.41 -13.91
CA SER A 57 4.69 -12.26 -13.12
C SER A 57 5.89 -11.49 -12.53
N ASN A 58 5.82 -10.17 -12.52
CA ASN A 58 6.81 -9.28 -11.93
C ASN A 58 6.09 -8.27 -11.04
N PRO A 59 5.85 -8.59 -9.75
CA PRO A 59 5.02 -7.77 -8.86
C PRO A 59 5.49 -6.33 -8.73
N LEU A 60 6.80 -6.12 -8.55
CA LEU A 60 7.38 -4.77 -8.44
C LEU A 60 7.27 -4.01 -9.76
N GLY A 61 7.55 -4.68 -10.89
CA GLY A 61 7.41 -4.08 -12.22
C GLY A 61 5.96 -3.69 -12.54
N LEU A 62 4.99 -4.53 -12.15
CA LEU A 62 3.58 -4.23 -12.30
C LEU A 62 3.16 -3.04 -11.42
N ALA A 63 3.64 -3.00 -10.19
CA ALA A 63 3.27 -1.96 -9.21
C ALA A 63 3.70 -0.54 -9.62
N GLU A 64 4.69 -0.41 -10.53
CA GLU A 64 5.08 0.90 -11.11
C GLU A 64 3.93 1.59 -11.86
N PHE A 65 2.91 0.85 -12.26
CA PHE A 65 1.75 1.37 -12.99
C PHE A 65 0.53 1.64 -12.07
N THR A 66 0.68 1.46 -10.77
CA THR A 66 -0.41 1.72 -9.80
C THR A 66 -0.84 3.18 -9.90
N LEU A 67 -2.15 3.41 -10.14
CA LEU A 67 -2.75 4.73 -10.33
C LEU A 67 -2.13 5.57 -11.47
N SER A 68 -1.36 4.97 -12.39
CA SER A 68 -0.61 5.71 -13.41
C SER A 68 -1.48 6.62 -14.28
N ARG A 69 -2.75 6.26 -14.48
CA ARG A 69 -3.73 7.07 -15.24
C ARG A 69 -4.47 8.10 -14.40
N ARG A 70 -4.50 7.91 -13.08
CA ARG A 70 -5.34 8.70 -12.17
C ARG A 70 -4.53 9.64 -11.30
N ASP A 71 -3.46 9.14 -10.74
CA ASP A 71 -2.53 9.86 -9.86
C ASP A 71 -1.10 9.35 -10.09
N PRO A 72 -0.45 9.78 -11.17
CA PRO A 72 0.87 9.28 -11.57
C PRO A 72 1.96 9.47 -10.51
N GLU A 73 1.77 10.41 -9.57
CA GLU A 73 2.73 10.66 -8.49
C GLU A 73 2.59 9.71 -7.31
N TYR A 74 1.49 8.94 -7.23
CA TYR A 74 1.22 8.02 -6.12
C TYR A 74 2.38 7.05 -5.87
N VAL A 75 2.88 6.39 -6.92
CA VAL A 75 3.96 5.40 -6.80
C VAL A 75 5.21 6.03 -6.18
N GLY A 76 5.58 7.23 -6.61
CA GLY A 76 6.72 7.96 -6.06
C GLY A 76 6.51 8.31 -4.58
N ARG A 77 5.32 8.75 -4.19
CA ARG A 77 4.98 9.05 -2.79
C ARG A 77 4.99 7.79 -1.93
N SER A 78 4.35 6.70 -2.38
CA SER A 78 4.31 5.44 -1.66
C SER A 78 5.70 4.84 -1.43
N LYS A 79 6.54 4.82 -2.45
CA LYS A 79 7.93 4.34 -2.34
C LYS A 79 8.78 5.14 -1.35
N LYS A 80 8.57 6.45 -1.24
CA LYS A 80 9.26 7.26 -0.21
C LYS A 80 8.89 6.81 1.21
N VAL A 81 7.65 6.45 1.43
CA VAL A 81 7.18 5.88 2.71
C VAL A 81 7.78 4.49 2.94
N ASP A 82 7.80 3.64 1.92
CA ASP A 82 8.35 2.28 1.97
C ASP A 82 9.86 2.27 2.30
N VAL A 83 10.60 3.28 1.84
CA VAL A 83 12.03 3.45 2.22
C VAL A 83 12.17 3.68 3.72
N ILE A 84 11.30 4.50 4.34
CA ILE A 84 11.31 4.74 5.78
C ILE A 84 10.98 3.45 6.54
N GLU A 85 9.97 2.72 6.09
CA GLU A 85 9.57 1.44 6.70
C GLU A 85 10.67 0.38 6.60
N LYS A 86 11.34 0.27 5.46
CA LYS A 86 12.49 -0.63 5.29
C LYS A 86 13.66 -0.25 6.21
N ALA A 87 13.92 1.04 6.38
CA ALA A 87 14.93 1.52 7.33
C ALA A 87 14.55 1.13 8.77
N ARG A 88 13.27 1.33 9.17
CA ARG A 88 12.77 0.93 10.48
C ARG A 88 12.98 -0.58 10.73
N ARG A 89 12.60 -1.42 9.77
CA ARG A 89 12.76 -2.88 9.86
C ARG A 89 14.21 -3.32 9.93
N SER A 90 15.13 -2.56 9.34
CA SER A 90 16.57 -2.81 9.45
C SER A 90 17.18 -2.33 10.78
N GLY A 91 16.39 -1.76 11.68
CA GLY A 91 16.82 -1.26 12.98
C GLY A 91 17.36 0.17 12.98
N ALA A 92 17.19 0.91 11.87
CA ALA A 92 17.56 2.31 11.83
C ALA A 92 16.64 3.17 12.73
N VAL A 93 17.20 4.21 13.35
CA VAL A 93 16.44 5.20 14.12
C VAL A 93 15.79 6.18 13.17
N ILE A 94 14.53 5.92 12.78
CA ILE A 94 13.83 6.62 11.71
C ILE A 94 13.53 8.10 11.98
N LEU A 95 13.53 8.53 13.24
CA LEU A 95 13.27 9.94 13.59
C LEU A 95 14.52 10.82 13.51
N LYS A 96 15.72 10.24 13.49
CA LYS A 96 16.98 10.99 13.61
C LYS A 96 17.20 12.00 12.48
N ASP A 97 16.84 11.62 11.25
CA ASP A 97 17.06 12.41 10.05
C ASP A 97 15.74 12.77 9.33
N ASN A 98 14.61 12.67 10.03
CA ASN A 98 13.28 12.95 9.49
C ASN A 98 12.47 13.84 10.44
N ALA A 99 12.68 15.16 10.30
CA ALA A 99 12.01 16.16 11.15
C ALA A 99 10.48 16.14 11.02
N GLU A 100 9.95 15.89 9.81
CA GLU A 100 8.50 15.76 9.58
C GLU A 100 7.93 14.62 10.42
N LEU A 101 8.57 13.45 10.35
CA LEU A 101 8.13 12.28 11.10
C LEU A 101 8.28 12.45 12.61
N ALA A 102 9.35 13.12 13.07
CA ALA A 102 9.55 13.44 14.47
C ALA A 102 8.41 14.33 15.02
N ASP A 103 8.01 15.37 14.28
CA ASP A 103 6.88 16.25 14.64
C ASP A 103 5.56 15.47 14.70
N VAL A 104 5.33 14.53 13.77
CA VAL A 104 4.16 13.65 13.77
C VAL A 104 4.12 12.79 15.05
N PHE A 105 5.24 12.14 15.41
CA PHE A 105 5.29 11.33 16.63
C PHE A 105 5.15 12.15 17.89
N ASP A 106 5.66 13.37 17.94
CA ASP A 106 5.47 14.29 19.07
C ASP A 106 3.98 14.66 19.22
N LYS A 107 3.26 14.84 18.12
CA LYS A 107 1.80 15.03 18.16
C LYS A 107 1.06 13.76 18.63
N ILE A 108 1.45 12.56 18.17
CA ILE A 108 0.84 11.29 18.60
C ILE A 108 1.00 11.12 20.13
N LYS A 109 2.14 11.48 20.71
CA LYS A 109 2.38 11.40 22.16
C LYS A 109 1.42 12.26 22.98
N THR A 110 0.77 13.27 22.38
CA THR A 110 -0.24 14.08 23.06
C THR A 110 -1.61 13.40 23.13
N ILE A 111 -1.82 12.32 22.38
CA ILE A 111 -3.06 11.54 22.40
C ILE A 111 -3.09 10.70 23.68
N GLU A 112 -4.22 10.68 24.37
CA GLU A 112 -4.41 9.88 25.56
C GLU A 112 -4.13 8.40 25.29
N GLY A 113 -3.30 7.78 26.13
CA GLY A 113 -2.87 6.39 25.98
C GLY A 113 -1.62 6.17 25.11
N PHE A 114 -1.14 7.18 24.36
CA PHE A 114 -0.01 7.03 23.43
C PHE A 114 1.24 7.85 23.82
N SER A 115 1.31 8.38 25.05
CA SER A 115 2.47 9.16 25.52
C SER A 115 3.81 8.42 25.44
N ASN A 116 3.78 7.08 25.51
CA ASN A 116 4.97 6.20 25.47
C ASN A 116 5.16 5.50 24.12
N ILE A 117 4.51 5.96 23.06
CA ILE A 117 4.65 5.32 21.73
C ILE A 117 6.09 5.37 21.24
N ILE A 118 6.55 4.27 20.68
CA ILE A 118 7.89 4.12 20.13
C ILE A 118 7.78 4.07 18.60
N ALA A 119 8.44 5.02 17.93
CA ALA A 119 8.39 5.11 16.47
C ALA A 119 8.92 3.83 15.77
N ASN A 120 9.99 3.23 16.31
CA ASN A 120 10.54 2.01 15.74
C ASN A 120 9.67 0.77 15.95
N ASP A 121 8.67 0.81 16.84
CA ASP A 121 7.69 -0.26 17.05
C ASP A 121 6.37 0.01 16.30
N THR A 122 6.28 1.12 15.57
CA THR A 122 5.11 1.54 14.80
C THR A 122 5.39 1.35 13.31
N GLU A 123 4.61 0.50 12.65
CA GLU A 123 4.73 0.29 11.19
C GLU A 123 4.26 1.53 10.43
N ILE A 124 5.00 1.89 9.38
CA ILE A 124 4.70 3.07 8.58
C ILE A 124 4.39 2.63 7.14
N GLY A 125 3.27 3.07 6.60
CA GLY A 125 2.91 2.74 5.24
C GLY A 125 2.09 3.77 4.52
N SER A 126 1.94 3.57 3.22
CA SER A 126 1.09 4.41 2.39
C SER A 126 -0.38 4.01 2.48
N MET A 127 -1.26 4.97 2.24
CA MET A 127 -2.69 4.78 2.21
C MET A 127 -3.28 5.51 1.00
N ILE A 128 -4.31 4.90 0.40
CA ILE A 128 -5.17 5.49 -0.61
C ILE A 128 -6.54 5.74 0.01
N TYR A 129 -7.05 6.98 -0.13
CA TYR A 129 -8.46 7.26 0.02
C TYR A 129 -9.15 7.24 -1.35
N ALA A 130 -10.30 6.58 -1.44
CA ALA A 130 -11.19 6.69 -2.59
C ALA A 130 -12.65 6.49 -2.12
N LYS A 131 -13.58 7.27 -2.69
CA LYS A 131 -15.01 7.15 -2.28
C LYS A 131 -15.53 5.73 -2.44
N LYS A 132 -15.31 5.11 -3.60
CA LYS A 132 -15.83 3.78 -3.93
C LYS A 132 -14.86 3.00 -4.83
N PRO A 133 -13.76 2.47 -4.28
CA PRO A 133 -12.75 1.77 -5.07
C PRO A 133 -13.14 0.33 -5.36
N GLY A 134 -12.59 -0.21 -6.48
CA GLY A 134 -12.55 -1.64 -6.76
C GLY A 134 -13.66 -2.17 -7.65
N ASP A 135 -14.28 -1.32 -8.48
CA ASP A 135 -15.18 -1.75 -9.53
C ASP A 135 -14.38 -2.30 -10.73
N GLY A 136 -14.63 -3.55 -11.11
CA GLY A 136 -13.93 -4.19 -12.22
C GLY A 136 -13.45 -5.61 -11.90
N SER A 137 -12.59 -6.19 -12.74
CA SER A 137 -12.14 -7.58 -12.66
C SER A 137 -10.73 -7.78 -12.10
N ALA A 138 -9.82 -6.82 -12.26
CA ALA A 138 -8.41 -6.91 -11.82
C ALA A 138 -8.22 -6.58 -10.32
N ARG A 139 -9.10 -7.08 -9.46
CA ARG A 139 -9.19 -6.72 -8.03
C ARG A 139 -7.99 -7.15 -7.22
N GLU A 140 -7.46 -8.33 -7.53
CA GLU A 140 -6.27 -8.87 -6.88
C GLU A 140 -5.06 -7.97 -7.17
N GLN A 141 -4.78 -7.68 -8.43
CA GLN A 141 -3.66 -6.84 -8.83
C GLN A 141 -3.81 -5.39 -8.34
N ALA A 142 -5.05 -4.86 -8.31
CA ALA A 142 -5.34 -3.54 -7.74
C ALA A 142 -4.97 -3.43 -6.25
N ALA A 143 -5.03 -4.53 -5.49
CA ALA A 143 -4.61 -4.59 -4.10
C ALA A 143 -3.11 -4.91 -3.96
N SER A 144 -2.63 -5.98 -4.60
CA SER A 144 -1.24 -6.44 -4.47
C SER A 144 -0.22 -5.39 -4.91
N CYS A 145 -0.52 -4.64 -5.98
CA CYS A 145 0.36 -3.59 -6.47
C CYS A 145 0.57 -2.46 -5.45
N GLN A 146 -0.44 -2.12 -4.67
CA GLN A 146 -0.29 -1.16 -3.57
C GLN A 146 0.59 -1.74 -2.47
N ARG A 147 0.34 -3.00 -2.08
CA ARG A 147 1.09 -3.66 -0.99
C ARG A 147 2.59 -3.73 -1.27
N VAL A 148 2.99 -4.13 -2.47
CA VAL A 148 4.41 -4.34 -2.81
C VAL A 148 5.25 -3.05 -2.87
N ILE A 149 4.61 -1.89 -2.88
CA ILE A 149 5.28 -0.58 -2.81
C ILE A 149 5.02 0.15 -1.49
N GLY A 150 4.62 -0.58 -0.45
CA GLY A 150 4.48 -0.05 0.90
C GLY A 150 3.07 0.34 1.33
N GLY A 151 2.03 -0.07 0.58
CA GLY A 151 0.63 0.13 0.97
C GLY A 151 0.25 -0.69 2.19
N LEU A 152 -0.37 -0.05 3.21
CA LEU A 152 -0.89 -0.72 4.40
C LEU A 152 -2.40 -0.63 4.55
N ALA A 153 -3.04 0.35 3.94
CA ALA A 153 -4.47 0.54 4.09
C ALA A 153 -5.12 1.17 2.86
N ASN A 154 -6.42 0.92 2.73
CA ASN A 154 -7.33 1.76 1.99
C ASN A 154 -8.37 2.35 2.96
N ILE A 155 -8.72 3.61 2.78
CA ILE A 155 -9.87 4.23 3.43
C ILE A 155 -10.90 4.56 2.34
N ALA A 156 -12.14 4.15 2.53
CA ALA A 156 -13.21 4.35 1.56
C ALA A 156 -14.52 4.73 2.24
N LYS A 157 -15.37 5.47 1.55
CA LYS A 157 -16.76 5.65 1.99
C LYS A 157 -17.53 4.33 1.88
N GLU A 158 -17.31 3.62 0.76
CA GLU A 158 -17.78 2.24 0.55
C GLU A 158 -16.84 1.52 -0.43
N TYR A 159 -16.85 0.21 -0.43
CA TYR A 159 -16.11 -0.59 -1.41
C TYR A 159 -17.05 -1.02 -2.54
N ALA A 160 -16.67 -0.78 -3.80
CA ALA A 160 -17.48 -1.13 -4.97
C ALA A 160 -17.80 -2.62 -5.04
N THR A 161 -16.90 -3.47 -4.56
CA THR A 161 -17.10 -4.92 -4.49
C THR A 161 -16.53 -5.52 -3.21
N LYS A 162 -17.25 -6.51 -2.63
CA LYS A 162 -16.71 -7.33 -1.52
C LYS A 162 -15.40 -8.01 -1.88
N ARG A 163 -15.21 -8.39 -3.15
CA ARG A 163 -14.00 -9.08 -3.64
C ARG A 163 -12.77 -8.18 -3.59
N TYR A 164 -12.89 -6.91 -3.98
CA TYR A 164 -11.75 -5.99 -3.86
C TYR A 164 -11.37 -5.78 -2.39
N ARG A 165 -12.35 -5.54 -1.51
CA ARG A 165 -12.12 -5.43 -0.07
C ARG A 165 -11.44 -6.69 0.50
N SER A 166 -11.90 -7.89 0.08
CA SER A 166 -11.25 -9.15 0.50
C SER A 166 -9.81 -9.27 0.00
N ASN A 167 -9.52 -8.82 -1.22
CA ASN A 167 -8.16 -8.82 -1.74
C ASN A 167 -7.25 -7.86 -0.96
N VAL A 168 -7.74 -6.69 -0.56
CA VAL A 168 -7.00 -5.78 0.32
C VAL A 168 -6.59 -6.51 1.62
N MET A 169 -7.54 -7.21 2.27
CA MET A 169 -7.25 -8.00 3.47
C MET A 169 -6.30 -9.18 3.21
N ASN A 170 -6.48 -9.92 2.11
CA ASN A 170 -5.65 -11.07 1.76
C ASN A 170 -4.18 -10.68 1.55
N TRP A 171 -3.92 -9.44 1.13
CA TRP A 171 -2.57 -8.89 1.00
C TRP A 171 -2.04 -8.24 2.27
N GLY A 172 -2.72 -8.42 3.41
CA GLY A 172 -2.30 -7.87 4.70
C GLY A 172 -2.44 -6.36 4.80
N MET A 173 -3.37 -5.77 4.03
CA MET A 173 -3.75 -4.37 4.15
C MET A 173 -5.08 -4.20 4.87
N LEU A 174 -5.32 -3.06 5.49
CA LEU A 174 -6.53 -2.75 6.24
C LEU A 174 -7.54 -1.97 5.39
N PRO A 175 -8.76 -2.49 5.16
CA PRO A 175 -9.83 -1.81 4.46
C PRO A 175 -10.74 -1.06 5.46
N PHE A 176 -10.46 0.20 5.73
CA PHE A 176 -11.28 1.05 6.58
C PHE A 176 -12.48 1.64 5.85
N LEU A 177 -13.53 1.96 6.60
CA LEU A 177 -14.68 2.74 6.14
C LEU A 177 -14.70 4.08 6.86
N LEU A 178 -15.02 5.14 6.11
CA LEU A 178 -15.19 6.49 6.61
C LEU A 178 -16.49 7.08 6.06
N ASP A 179 -17.52 7.19 6.90
CA ASP A 179 -18.83 7.75 6.50
C ASP A 179 -18.81 9.28 6.37
N ALA A 180 -17.86 9.94 7.03
CA ALA A 180 -17.66 11.38 6.92
C ALA A 180 -16.91 11.76 5.63
N GLU A 181 -17.01 13.02 5.22
CA GLU A 181 -16.10 13.57 4.23
C GLU A 181 -14.67 13.60 4.81
N PRO A 182 -13.64 13.22 4.02
CA PRO A 182 -12.27 13.18 4.51
C PRO A 182 -11.75 14.59 4.77
N ASP A 183 -11.31 14.85 5.99
CA ASP A 183 -10.73 16.12 6.45
C ASP A 183 -9.19 16.16 6.36
N PHE A 184 -8.61 15.15 5.74
CA PHE A 184 -7.17 15.01 5.47
C PHE A 184 -6.85 15.22 3.98
N GLU A 185 -5.60 15.60 3.70
CA GLU A 185 -5.08 15.79 2.35
C GLU A 185 -3.89 14.86 2.05
N VAL A 186 -3.51 14.79 0.76
CA VAL A 186 -2.30 14.05 0.36
C VAL A 186 -1.08 14.65 1.07
N GLY A 187 -0.34 13.80 1.75
CA GLY A 187 0.80 14.18 2.58
C GLY A 187 0.53 14.12 4.09
N ASP A 188 -0.73 14.17 4.52
CA ASP A 188 -1.10 14.03 5.93
C ASP A 188 -0.84 12.61 6.45
N TYR A 189 -0.77 12.51 7.78
CA TYR A 189 -0.60 11.25 8.49
C TYR A 189 -1.85 10.92 9.31
N ILE A 190 -2.20 9.64 9.31
CA ILE A 190 -3.30 9.06 10.09
C ILE A 190 -2.70 7.97 10.99
N PHE A 191 -2.96 8.08 12.29
CA PHE A 191 -2.51 7.12 13.30
C PHE A 191 -3.69 6.31 13.85
#